data_5ac47b626b302653caddf95df3782c51
#
_entry.id   5ac47b626b302653caddf95df3782c51
#
_cell.length_a   1.000
_cell.length_b   1.000
_cell.length_c   1.000
_cell.angle_alpha   90.00
_cell.angle_beta   90.00
_cell.angle_gamma   90.00
#
_symmetry.space_group_name_H-M   'P 1'
#
loop_
_entity.id
_entity.type
_entity.pdbx_description
1 polymer ?
#
loop_
_entity_poly.entity_id
_entity_poly.type
_entity_poly.pdbx_seq_one_letter_code
_entity_poly.pdbx_strand_id
1 'polypeptide(L)' 'MNLTWRELLAKMPDMGENEIKELLVQEHSTRRRTTVLLRLHQRFCMLRAERERRELLA' A
#
# COMPACT_ATOMS: atom_id res chain seq x y z
N MET A 1 -1.41 13.76 -2.11
CA MET A 1 0.02 13.50 -2.34
C MET A 1 0.24 13.08 -3.79
N ASN A 2 1.05 13.81 -4.52
CA ASN A 2 1.26 13.55 -5.95
C ASN A 2 2.61 12.90 -6.21
N LEU A 3 2.73 11.65 -5.80
CA LEU A 3 3.93 10.88 -6.06
C LEU A 3 3.91 10.32 -7.49
N THR A 4 5.04 10.38 -8.16
CA THR A 4 5.19 9.67 -9.41
C THR A 4 5.26 8.17 -9.12
N TRP A 5 5.04 7.36 -10.16
CA TRP A 5 5.13 5.90 -10.03
C TRP A 5 6.49 5.47 -9.46
N ARG A 6 7.57 6.09 -9.92
CA ARG A 6 8.92 5.77 -9.44
C ARG A 6 9.11 6.12 -7.98
N GLU A 7 8.64 7.30 -7.57
CA GLU A 7 8.72 7.74 -6.18
C GLU A 7 7.94 6.82 -5.27
N LEU A 8 6.76 6.42 -5.70
CA LEU A 8 5.90 5.51 -4.95
C LEU A 8 6.58 4.15 -4.76
N LEU A 9 7.12 3.57 -5.83
CA LEU A 9 7.81 2.29 -5.75
C LEU A 9 9.02 2.35 -4.84
N ALA A 10 9.76 3.46 -4.87
CA ALA A 10 10.94 3.63 -4.02
C ALA A 10 10.60 3.73 -2.55
N LYS A 11 9.46 4.35 -2.22
CA LYS A 11 9.02 4.54 -0.83
C LYS A 11 8.22 3.38 -0.28
N MET A 12 7.60 2.60 -1.15
CA MET A 12 6.68 1.54 -0.74
C MET A 12 7.25 0.54 0.27
N PRO A 13 8.50 0.06 0.14
CA PRO A 13 9.06 -0.89 1.11
C PRO A 13 9.17 -0.34 2.53
N ASP A 14 9.26 0.99 2.67
CA ASP A 14 9.40 1.64 3.97
C ASP A 14 8.06 2.05 4.58
N MET A 15 6.97 1.85 3.86
CA MET A 15 5.64 2.27 4.31
C MET A 15 4.97 1.18 5.15
N GLY A 16 4.29 1.63 6.20
CA GLY A 16 3.48 0.76 7.02
C GLY A 16 2.10 0.52 6.41
N GLU A 17 1.37 -0.40 7.03
CA GLU A 17 0.03 -0.80 6.58
C GLU A 17 -0.91 0.40 6.44
N ASN A 18 -0.93 1.28 7.43
CA ASN A 18 -1.83 2.44 7.42
C ASN A 18 -1.49 3.44 6.33
N GLU A 19 -0.19 3.65 6.09
CA GLU A 19 0.25 4.56 5.03
C GLU A 19 -0.14 4.04 3.66
N ILE A 20 0.04 2.74 3.43
CA ILE A 20 -0.36 2.10 2.18
C ILE A 20 -1.87 2.21 1.99
N LYS A 21 -2.64 1.98 3.06
CA LYS A 21 -4.09 2.10 3.02
C LYS A 21 -4.53 3.51 2.63
N GLU A 22 -3.92 4.53 3.21
CA GLU A 22 -4.23 5.91 2.88
C GLU A 22 -3.94 6.24 1.42
N LEU A 23 -2.80 5.77 0.92
CA LEU A 23 -2.45 5.96 -0.48
C LEU A 23 -3.43 5.25 -1.41
N LEU A 24 -3.85 4.05 -1.02
CA LEU A 24 -4.83 3.29 -1.78
C LEU A 24 -6.16 4.05 -1.90
N VAL A 25 -6.63 4.60 -0.78
CA VAL A 25 -7.86 5.39 -0.75
C VAL A 25 -7.72 6.65 -1.60
N GLN A 26 -6.61 7.36 -1.47
CA GLN A 26 -6.35 8.56 -2.26
C GLN A 26 -6.33 8.26 -3.75
N GLU A 27 -5.61 7.22 -4.16
CA GLU A 27 -5.51 6.86 -5.56
C GLU A 27 -6.87 6.46 -6.12
N HIS A 28 -7.65 5.71 -5.35
CA HIS A 28 -8.99 5.30 -5.76
C HIS A 28 -9.92 6.51 -5.92
N SER A 29 -9.78 7.51 -5.08
CA SER A 29 -10.63 8.70 -5.11
C SER A 29 -10.22 9.71 -6.17
N THR A 30 -8.95 9.70 -6.61
CA THR A 30 -8.42 10.71 -7.50
C THR A 30 -8.09 10.17 -8.89
N ARG A 31 -6.92 9.58 -9.03
CA ARG A 31 -6.40 9.18 -10.34
C ARG A 31 -6.87 7.83 -10.84
N ARG A 32 -7.15 6.93 -9.94
CA ARG A 32 -7.61 5.57 -10.27
C ARG A 32 -6.71 4.83 -11.25
N ARG A 33 -5.40 5.03 -11.12
CA ARG A 33 -4.45 4.32 -11.99
C ARG A 33 -4.45 2.85 -11.61
N THR A 34 -4.92 2.00 -12.49
CA THR A 34 -5.10 0.57 -12.21
C THR A 34 -3.82 -0.10 -11.74
N THR A 35 -2.69 0.18 -12.41
CA THR A 35 -1.40 -0.40 -12.05
C THR A 35 -0.98 -0.01 -10.63
N VAL A 36 -1.18 1.25 -10.27
CA VAL A 36 -0.86 1.75 -8.93
C VAL A 36 -1.78 1.12 -7.89
N LEU A 37 -3.08 1.08 -8.17
CA LEU A 37 -4.05 0.47 -7.26
C LEU A 37 -3.73 -0.99 -6.97
N LEU A 38 -3.40 -1.76 -8.00
CA LEU A 38 -3.06 -3.17 -7.83
C LEU A 38 -1.80 -3.36 -6.99
N ARG A 39 -0.77 -2.54 -7.21
CA ARG A 39 0.47 -2.63 -6.44
C ARG A 39 0.24 -2.28 -4.98
N LEU A 40 -0.48 -1.20 -4.73
CA LEU A 40 -0.80 -0.79 -3.37
C LEU A 40 -1.62 -1.86 -2.66
N HIS A 41 -2.61 -2.41 -3.34
CA HIS A 41 -3.45 -3.45 -2.78
C HIS A 41 -2.65 -4.71 -2.45
N GLN A 42 -1.78 -5.14 -3.33
CA GLN A 42 -0.91 -6.30 -3.09
C GLN A 42 -0.02 -6.07 -1.86
N ARG A 43 0.59 -4.90 -1.77
CA ARG A 43 1.45 -4.57 -0.62
C ARG A 43 0.64 -4.52 0.67
N PHE A 44 -0.53 -3.90 0.62
CA PHE A 44 -1.43 -3.81 1.77
C PHE A 44 -1.82 -5.21 2.27
N CYS A 45 -2.23 -6.08 1.38
CA CYS A 45 -2.61 -7.46 1.72
C CYS A 45 -1.45 -8.23 2.33
N MET A 46 -0.24 -8.05 1.80
CA MET A 46 0.94 -8.71 2.32
C MET A 46 1.28 -8.25 3.73
N LEU A 47 1.25 -6.93 3.96
CA LEU A 47 1.53 -6.38 5.29
C LEU A 47 0.48 -6.82 6.31
N ARG A 48 -0.76 -6.84 5.90
CA ARG A 48 -1.86 -7.28 6.74
C ARG A 48 -1.71 -8.76 7.11
N ALA A 49 -1.37 -9.59 6.15
CA ALA A 49 -1.17 -11.02 6.39
C ALA A 49 0.00 -11.26 7.35
N GLU A 50 1.09 -10.50 7.19
CA GLU A 50 2.23 -10.60 8.10
C GLU A 50 1.85 -10.20 9.52
N ARG A 51 1.07 -9.12 9.66
CA ARG A 51 0.60 -8.66 10.97
C ARG A 51 -0.30 -9.70 11.63
N GLU A 52 -1.26 -10.23 10.88
CA GLU A 52 -2.18 -11.23 11.39
C GLU A 52 -1.44 -12.51 11.81
N ARG A 53 -0.43 -12.91 11.05
CA ARG A 53 0.39 -14.06 11.38
C ARG A 53 1.14 -13.84 12.69
N ARG A 54 1.72 -12.66 12.88
CA ARG A 54 2.42 -12.33 14.12
C ARG A 54 1.48 -12.34 15.31
N GLU A 55 0.28 -11.81 15.15
CA GLU A 55 -0.73 -11.82 16.20
C GLU A 55 -1.18 -13.23 16.55
N LEU A 56 -1.31 -14.08 15.53
CA LEU A 56 -1.72 -15.46 15.72
C LEU A 56 -0.68 -16.29 16.47
N LEU A 57 0.59 -16.02 16.20
CA LEU A 57 1.70 -16.78 16.78
C LEU A 57 2.24 -16.19 18.10
N ALA A 58 1.77 -15.02 18.47
CA ALA A 58 2.23 -14.33 19.68
C ALA A 58 1.68 -14.96 20.95
#